data_d6dcb9828bb0c9c654104bb067926b5a
#
_entry.id   d6dcb9828bb0c9c654104bb067926b5a
#
_cell.length_a   1.000
_cell.length_b   1.000
_cell.length_c   1.000
_cell.angle_alpha   90.00
_cell.angle_beta   90.00
_cell.angle_gamma   90.00
#
_symmetry.space_group_name_H-M   'P 1'
#
loop_
_entity.id
_entity.type
_entity.pdbx_description
1 polymer ?
#
loop_
_entity_poly.entity_id
_entity_poly.type
_entity_poly.pdbx_seq_one_letter_code
_entity_poly.pdbx_strand_id
1 'polypeptide(L)'
;YPHQFEQLDPFIKCLMAAQYKQGKSGFIFEDYHRSRKLFDHQIQMLTAKPSAVKQVEDLRLPLQSGTVFARHYHPAPNKKLPMLVFYHGGGFVVGSLDSHDEVCRLLAIHAKVQVLSIDYPLAPEVGPNVLIQSCEDALAWVYQNRRQFKILKNRIAVAGDSAGGNISAVVAQRTAAKAYAPSAQLLIYPVVDFKSRHPSFFAYKDGLTLTGQDVDRVTSLYAEQHQVALDDPIVSPTYGVLKSVAPAFVITAGHDLLHDEGEIYAIKLKQQGNKVYYQNYLDQPHGFVNFTIISRRAKKITIEMAKNFRKFWDKNAK
;
A
#
# COMPACT_ATOMS: atom_id res chain seq x y z
N TYR A 1 -26.20 0.38 14.51
CA TYR A 1 -24.81 0.72 14.26
C TYR A 1 -24.15 1.11 15.57
N PRO A 2 -22.98 0.56 15.92
CA PRO A 2 -22.24 0.99 17.09
C PRO A 2 -21.88 2.49 16.97
N HIS A 3 -21.92 3.23 18.08
CA HIS A 3 -21.55 4.66 18.15
C HIS A 3 -20.17 4.98 17.57
N GLN A 4 -19.28 4.00 17.48
CA GLN A 4 -17.95 4.12 16.91
C GLN A 4 -17.90 4.53 15.42
N PHE A 5 -19.03 4.46 14.68
CA PHE A 5 -19.10 4.85 13.27
C PHE A 5 -19.72 6.23 13.03
N GLU A 6 -20.00 7.00 14.08
CA GLU A 6 -20.65 8.32 13.94
C GLU A 6 -19.83 9.30 13.09
N GLN A 7 -18.49 9.22 13.19
CA GLN A 7 -17.58 10.12 12.47
C GLN A 7 -17.19 9.63 11.07
N LEU A 8 -17.66 8.46 10.65
CA LEU A 8 -17.33 7.91 9.33
C LEU A 8 -17.95 8.76 8.22
N ASP A 9 -17.20 8.95 7.14
CA ASP A 9 -17.64 9.58 5.89
C ASP A 9 -19.06 9.08 5.53
N PRO A 10 -20.05 9.98 5.37
CA PRO A 10 -21.47 9.57 5.20
C PRO A 10 -21.70 8.70 3.96
N PHE A 11 -20.99 8.93 2.87
CA PHE A 11 -21.12 8.13 1.63
C PHE A 11 -20.58 6.72 1.82
N ILE A 12 -19.42 6.60 2.47
CA ILE A 12 -18.82 5.31 2.81
C ILE A 12 -19.69 4.58 3.82
N LYS A 13 -20.22 5.28 4.83
CA LYS A 13 -21.15 4.72 5.81
C LYS A 13 -22.40 4.10 5.15
N CYS A 14 -22.96 4.79 4.16
CA CYS A 14 -24.12 4.30 3.42
C CYS A 14 -23.79 3.02 2.62
N LEU A 15 -22.66 2.98 1.93
CA LEU A 15 -22.19 1.80 1.20
C LEU A 15 -21.98 0.60 2.16
N MET A 16 -21.28 0.84 3.27
CA MET A 16 -21.00 -0.21 4.26
C MET A 16 -22.28 -0.77 4.89
N ALA A 17 -23.28 0.09 5.16
CA ALA A 17 -24.58 -0.33 5.64
C ALA A 17 -25.31 -1.24 4.65
N ALA A 18 -25.24 -0.92 3.36
CA ALA A 18 -25.85 -1.74 2.32
C ALA A 18 -25.16 -3.11 2.19
N GLN A 19 -23.85 -3.16 2.24
CA GLN A 19 -23.10 -4.42 2.21
C GLN A 19 -23.36 -5.29 3.44
N TYR A 20 -23.41 -4.69 4.62
CA TYR A 20 -23.70 -5.39 5.87
C TYR A 20 -25.09 -6.06 5.87
N LYS A 21 -26.12 -5.34 5.39
CA LYS A 21 -27.48 -5.88 5.25
C LYS A 21 -27.55 -7.07 4.28
N GLN A 22 -26.63 -7.15 3.33
CA GLN A 22 -26.54 -8.26 2.36
C GLN A 22 -25.68 -9.42 2.86
N GLY A 23 -25.16 -9.37 4.10
CA GLY A 23 -24.23 -10.36 4.64
C GLY A 23 -22.88 -10.41 3.89
N LYS A 24 -22.55 -9.36 3.15
CA LYS A 24 -21.29 -9.26 2.37
C LYS A 24 -20.29 -8.47 3.18
N SER A 25 -19.55 -9.14 4.05
CA SER A 25 -18.42 -8.56 4.76
C SER A 25 -17.12 -9.25 4.33
N GLY A 26 -16.04 -8.46 4.24
CA GLY A 26 -14.74 -8.96 3.87
C GLY A 26 -14.50 -9.06 2.36
N PHE A 27 -13.28 -9.42 1.99
CA PHE A 27 -12.85 -9.48 0.59
C PHE A 27 -12.05 -10.74 0.24
N ILE A 28 -11.65 -11.55 1.23
CA ILE A 28 -10.98 -12.84 1.03
C ILE A 28 -11.90 -13.96 1.49
N PHE A 29 -12.32 -14.78 0.55
CA PHE A 29 -13.18 -15.94 0.74
C PHE A 29 -12.36 -17.24 0.69
N GLU A 30 -12.98 -18.39 0.97
CA GLU A 30 -12.31 -19.68 0.88
C GLU A 30 -11.72 -19.95 -0.51
N ASP A 31 -12.48 -19.63 -1.56
CA ASP A 31 -11.96 -19.62 -2.94
C ASP A 31 -11.28 -18.29 -3.23
N TYR A 32 -9.95 -18.26 -3.06
CA TYR A 32 -9.16 -17.06 -3.31
C TYR A 32 -9.07 -16.67 -4.79
N HIS A 33 -9.24 -17.58 -5.73
CA HIS A 33 -9.33 -17.25 -7.17
C HIS A 33 -10.59 -16.44 -7.47
N ARG A 34 -11.72 -16.85 -6.84
CA ARG A 34 -12.96 -16.08 -6.90
C ARG A 34 -12.80 -14.73 -6.22
N SER A 35 -12.11 -14.69 -5.09
CA SER A 35 -11.83 -13.46 -4.35
C SER A 35 -11.09 -12.44 -5.22
N ARG A 36 -10.09 -12.85 -5.99
CA ARG A 36 -9.34 -11.99 -6.93
C ARG A 36 -10.25 -11.31 -7.94
N LYS A 37 -11.10 -12.09 -8.61
CA LYS A 37 -12.02 -11.56 -9.63
C LYS A 37 -13.04 -10.59 -9.02
N LEU A 38 -13.60 -10.93 -7.87
CA LEU A 38 -14.56 -10.07 -7.18
C LEU A 38 -13.93 -8.79 -6.67
N PHE A 39 -12.72 -8.87 -6.10
CA PHE A 39 -11.99 -7.71 -5.60
C PHE A 39 -11.71 -6.70 -6.72
N ASP A 40 -11.11 -7.14 -7.81
CA ASP A 40 -10.81 -6.27 -8.95
C ASP A 40 -12.07 -5.61 -9.50
N HIS A 41 -13.14 -6.38 -9.68
CA HIS A 41 -14.41 -5.84 -10.15
C HIS A 41 -15.02 -4.81 -9.18
N GLN A 42 -15.03 -5.11 -7.89
CA GLN A 42 -15.57 -4.21 -6.86
C GLN A 42 -14.78 -2.90 -6.80
N ILE A 43 -13.44 -2.98 -6.80
CA ILE A 43 -12.60 -1.78 -6.75
C ILE A 43 -12.79 -0.92 -8.00
N GLN A 44 -12.87 -1.51 -9.19
CA GLN A 44 -13.15 -0.77 -10.42
C GLN A 44 -14.49 -0.02 -10.37
N MET A 45 -15.51 -0.63 -9.76
CA MET A 45 -16.81 0.03 -9.56
C MET A 45 -16.76 1.17 -8.53
N LEU A 46 -15.82 1.13 -7.58
CA LEU A 46 -15.65 2.11 -6.51
C LEU A 46 -14.66 3.23 -6.85
N THR A 47 -14.01 3.16 -8.01
CA THR A 47 -13.09 4.19 -8.47
C THR A 47 -13.75 5.07 -9.53
N ALA A 48 -13.35 6.33 -9.59
CA ALA A 48 -13.82 7.25 -10.61
C ALA A 48 -13.38 6.80 -12.01
N LYS A 49 -13.99 7.39 -13.04
CA LYS A 49 -13.44 7.31 -14.40
C LYS A 49 -11.94 7.66 -14.33
N PRO A 50 -11.07 6.87 -14.98
CA PRO A 50 -9.63 7.03 -14.87
C PRO A 50 -9.16 8.45 -15.14
N SER A 51 -8.37 9.00 -14.22
CA SER A 51 -7.74 10.31 -14.37
C SER A 51 -6.73 10.29 -15.51
N ALA A 52 -6.72 11.33 -16.35
CA ALA A 52 -5.84 11.38 -17.50
C ALA A 52 -4.37 11.57 -17.08
N VAL A 53 -3.52 10.64 -17.46
CA VAL A 53 -2.07 10.72 -17.34
C VAL A 53 -1.49 10.71 -18.76
N LYS A 54 -0.47 11.52 -19.02
CA LYS A 54 0.05 11.72 -20.39
C LYS A 54 0.60 10.45 -21.03
N GLN A 55 1.25 9.60 -20.24
CA GLN A 55 1.76 8.32 -20.70
C GLN A 55 1.46 7.25 -19.65
N VAL A 56 0.83 6.17 -20.09
CA VAL A 56 0.60 4.96 -19.31
C VAL A 56 0.92 3.78 -20.21
N GLU A 57 1.82 2.90 -19.75
CA GLU A 57 2.24 1.75 -20.53
C GLU A 57 2.50 0.54 -19.64
N ASP A 58 2.14 -0.64 -20.12
CA ASP A 58 2.42 -1.89 -19.45
C ASP A 58 3.80 -2.42 -19.90
N LEU A 59 4.60 -2.85 -18.94
CA LEU A 59 5.97 -3.29 -19.13
C LEU A 59 6.16 -4.72 -18.62
N ARG A 60 7.13 -5.41 -19.20
CA ARG A 60 7.67 -6.67 -18.65
C ARG A 60 9.04 -6.38 -18.05
N LEU A 61 9.17 -6.68 -16.77
CA LEU A 61 10.42 -6.49 -16.03
C LEU A 61 11.15 -7.84 -15.92
N PRO A 62 12.30 -8.00 -16.58
CA PRO A 62 13.12 -9.20 -16.42
C PRO A 62 13.92 -9.08 -15.12
N LEU A 63 13.33 -9.53 -14.02
CA LEU A 63 13.96 -9.51 -12.71
C LEU A 63 14.85 -10.74 -12.51
N GLN A 64 15.76 -10.66 -11.54
CA GLN A 64 16.58 -11.82 -11.15
C GLN A 64 15.72 -12.97 -10.62
N SER A 65 14.63 -12.65 -9.92
CA SER A 65 13.66 -13.61 -9.39
C SER A 65 12.63 -14.15 -10.40
N GLY A 66 12.66 -13.65 -11.64
CA GLY A 66 11.70 -13.99 -12.68
C GLY A 66 11.04 -12.77 -13.31
N THR A 67 10.31 -12.98 -14.41
CA THR A 67 9.62 -11.88 -15.09
C THR A 67 8.34 -11.49 -14.35
N VAL A 68 8.16 -10.19 -14.11
CA VAL A 68 6.90 -9.62 -13.62
C VAL A 68 6.37 -8.57 -14.57
N PHE A 69 5.06 -8.33 -14.53
CA PHE A 69 4.45 -7.20 -15.23
C PHE A 69 4.45 -5.96 -14.33
N ALA A 70 4.42 -4.80 -14.96
CA ALA A 70 4.31 -3.53 -14.26
C ALA A 70 3.58 -2.52 -15.14
N ARG A 71 2.97 -1.50 -14.53
CA ARG A 71 2.38 -0.37 -15.26
C ARG A 71 3.11 0.90 -14.90
N HIS A 72 3.63 1.57 -15.90
CA HIS A 72 4.36 2.82 -15.78
C HIS A 72 3.47 4.00 -16.11
N TYR A 73 3.43 4.96 -15.21
CA TYR A 73 2.67 6.21 -15.33
C TYR A 73 3.64 7.39 -15.36
N HIS A 74 3.55 8.22 -16.40
CA HIS A 74 4.39 9.40 -16.52
C HIS A 74 3.55 10.65 -16.83
N PRO A 75 3.39 11.59 -15.88
CA PRO A 75 2.55 12.77 -16.06
C PRO A 75 3.16 13.83 -16.97
N ALA A 76 4.48 13.79 -17.21
CA ALA A 76 5.22 14.74 -18.05
C ALA A 76 6.42 14.08 -18.73
N PRO A 77 6.24 13.25 -19.80
CA PRO A 77 7.29 12.40 -20.37
C PRO A 77 8.58 13.13 -20.85
N ASN A 78 8.47 14.43 -21.11
CA ASN A 78 9.62 15.26 -21.52
C ASN A 78 10.46 15.75 -20.34
N LYS A 79 10.06 15.49 -19.09
CA LYS A 79 10.75 15.95 -17.88
C LYS A 79 11.40 14.80 -17.13
N LYS A 80 12.54 15.08 -16.49
CA LYS A 80 13.07 14.21 -15.45
C LYS A 80 12.21 14.34 -14.19
N LEU A 81 11.69 13.24 -13.70
CA LEU A 81 10.86 13.21 -12.49
C LEU A 81 11.35 12.15 -11.52
N PRO A 82 11.03 12.26 -10.22
CA PRO A 82 11.21 11.16 -9.27
C PRO A 82 10.41 9.94 -9.70
N MET A 83 10.82 8.74 -9.26
CA MET A 83 10.10 7.49 -9.48
C MET A 83 9.57 6.94 -8.16
N LEU A 84 8.30 6.61 -8.14
CA LEU A 84 7.64 5.92 -7.05
C LEU A 84 7.35 4.48 -7.47
N VAL A 85 8.02 3.52 -6.85
CA VAL A 85 7.73 2.09 -7.03
C VAL A 85 6.57 1.74 -6.12
N PHE A 86 5.44 1.37 -6.71
CA PHE A 86 4.18 1.16 -6.01
C PHE A 86 3.84 -0.33 -5.94
N TYR A 87 3.54 -0.82 -4.75
CA TYR A 87 3.05 -2.15 -4.47
C TYR A 87 1.59 -2.06 -4.01
N HIS A 88 0.68 -2.69 -4.76
CA HIS A 88 -0.75 -2.62 -4.47
C HIS A 88 -1.14 -3.37 -3.19
N GLY A 89 -2.24 -2.95 -2.55
CA GLY A 89 -2.90 -3.67 -1.47
C GLY A 89 -3.70 -4.88 -1.97
N GLY A 90 -4.33 -5.57 -1.04
CA GLY A 90 -5.13 -6.77 -1.32
C GLY A 90 -4.73 -7.98 -0.48
N GLY A 91 -4.15 -7.74 0.71
CA GLY A 91 -3.79 -8.80 1.65
C GLY A 91 -2.78 -9.81 1.10
N PHE A 92 -1.92 -9.42 0.18
CA PHE A 92 -0.95 -10.30 -0.51
C PHE A 92 -1.59 -11.38 -1.39
N VAL A 93 -2.90 -11.51 -1.40
CA VAL A 93 -3.67 -12.59 -2.03
C VAL A 93 -4.46 -12.13 -3.23
N VAL A 94 -4.98 -10.90 -3.19
CA VAL A 94 -5.77 -10.28 -4.26
C VAL A 94 -5.15 -8.94 -4.68
N GLY A 95 -5.76 -8.27 -5.63
CA GLY A 95 -5.27 -7.02 -6.19
C GLY A 95 -4.47 -7.23 -7.47
N SER A 96 -4.37 -6.17 -8.25
CA SER A 96 -3.75 -6.18 -9.57
C SER A 96 -3.32 -4.78 -9.98
N LEU A 97 -2.70 -4.64 -11.15
CA LEU A 97 -2.45 -3.34 -11.77
C LEU A 97 -3.76 -2.57 -11.99
N ASP A 98 -4.84 -3.27 -12.35
CA ASP A 98 -6.13 -2.66 -12.64
C ASP A 98 -6.87 -2.20 -11.37
N SER A 99 -6.80 -2.96 -10.29
CA SER A 99 -7.48 -2.59 -9.03
C SER A 99 -6.91 -1.31 -8.41
N HIS A 100 -5.65 -0.97 -8.67
CA HIS A 100 -4.96 0.21 -8.13
C HIS A 100 -4.56 1.23 -9.20
N ASP A 101 -5.17 1.14 -10.38
CA ASP A 101 -4.87 2.05 -11.49
C ASP A 101 -5.15 3.53 -11.13
N GLU A 102 -6.31 3.82 -10.55
CA GLU A 102 -6.68 5.22 -10.24
C GLU A 102 -5.80 5.83 -9.15
N VAL A 103 -5.47 5.11 -8.08
CA VAL A 103 -4.57 5.63 -7.05
C VAL A 103 -3.18 5.93 -7.61
N CYS A 104 -2.67 5.10 -8.52
CA CYS A 104 -1.39 5.35 -9.20
C CYS A 104 -1.46 6.59 -10.09
N ARG A 105 -2.56 6.80 -10.80
CA ARG A 105 -2.79 8.01 -11.61
C ARG A 105 -2.84 9.27 -10.74
N LEU A 106 -3.57 9.25 -9.63
CA LEU A 106 -3.64 10.37 -8.70
C LEU A 106 -2.27 10.70 -8.07
N LEU A 107 -1.50 9.68 -7.70
CA LEU A 107 -0.14 9.85 -7.21
C LEU A 107 0.76 10.48 -8.29
N ALA A 108 0.73 9.98 -9.52
CA ALA A 108 1.53 10.53 -10.61
C ALA A 108 1.23 12.01 -10.88
N ILE A 109 -0.05 12.36 -10.96
CA ILE A 109 -0.51 13.71 -11.27
C ILE A 109 -0.19 14.68 -10.13
N HIS A 110 -0.57 14.32 -8.90
CA HIS A 110 -0.59 15.26 -7.78
C HIS A 110 0.71 15.30 -6.99
N ALA A 111 1.49 14.21 -6.96
CA ALA A 111 2.85 14.23 -6.45
C ALA A 111 3.87 14.64 -7.52
N LYS A 112 3.47 14.74 -8.80
CA LYS A 112 4.34 15.07 -9.94
C LYS A 112 5.53 14.10 -10.00
N VAL A 113 5.24 12.82 -10.01
CA VAL A 113 6.21 11.72 -10.03
C VAL A 113 5.87 10.75 -11.16
N GLN A 114 6.86 9.97 -11.58
CA GLN A 114 6.58 8.73 -12.28
C GLN A 114 6.11 7.69 -11.25
N VAL A 115 5.19 6.82 -11.63
CA VAL A 115 4.78 5.67 -10.80
C VAL A 115 5.03 4.40 -11.60
N LEU A 116 5.67 3.42 -10.99
CA LEU A 116 5.78 2.07 -11.53
C LEU A 116 5.06 1.13 -10.58
N SER A 117 3.85 0.71 -10.96
CA SER A 117 3.03 -0.25 -10.22
C SER A 117 3.46 -1.66 -10.59
N ILE A 118 3.80 -2.46 -9.59
CA ILE A 118 4.37 -3.81 -9.76
C ILE A 118 3.29 -4.87 -9.59
N ASP A 119 3.15 -5.74 -10.57
CA ASP A 119 2.29 -6.93 -10.51
C ASP A 119 3.08 -8.08 -9.86
N TYR A 120 3.30 -7.95 -8.56
CA TYR A 120 4.10 -8.92 -7.80
C TYR A 120 3.36 -10.26 -7.64
N PRO A 121 4.09 -11.39 -7.49
CA PRO A 121 3.45 -12.69 -7.31
C PRO A 121 2.67 -12.74 -6.00
N LEU A 122 1.50 -13.39 -6.02
CA LEU A 122 0.56 -13.40 -4.91
C LEU A 122 0.63 -14.69 -4.10
N ALA A 123 0.29 -14.58 -2.80
CA ALA A 123 0.01 -15.72 -1.94
C ALA A 123 -1.37 -16.32 -2.30
N PRO A 124 -1.64 -17.61 -2.05
CA PRO A 124 -0.76 -18.58 -1.39
C PRO A 124 0.21 -19.30 -2.35
N GLU A 125 0.20 -19.00 -3.66
CA GLU A 125 1.08 -19.67 -4.63
C GLU A 125 2.55 -19.42 -4.31
N VAL A 126 2.87 -18.25 -3.75
CA VAL A 126 4.19 -17.93 -3.21
C VAL A 126 4.08 -17.47 -1.76
N GLY A 127 5.15 -17.69 -0.99
CA GLY A 127 5.27 -17.19 0.38
C GLY A 127 5.99 -15.85 0.46
N PRO A 128 6.19 -15.33 1.69
CA PRO A 128 6.82 -14.04 1.94
C PRO A 128 8.22 -13.91 1.34
N ASN A 129 9.03 -14.95 1.40
CA ASN A 129 10.40 -14.92 0.89
C ASN A 129 10.44 -14.64 -0.62
N VAL A 130 9.60 -15.32 -1.40
CA VAL A 130 9.53 -15.14 -2.86
C VAL A 130 8.89 -13.82 -3.21
N LEU A 131 7.78 -13.47 -2.57
CA LEU A 131 7.04 -12.23 -2.83
C LEU A 131 7.91 -11.00 -2.55
N ILE A 132 8.52 -10.94 -1.38
CA ILE A 132 9.36 -9.80 -0.98
C ILE A 132 10.62 -9.73 -1.84
N GLN A 133 11.26 -10.86 -2.16
CA GLN A 133 12.41 -10.84 -3.05
C GLN A 133 12.06 -10.29 -4.44
N SER A 134 10.91 -10.67 -4.99
CA SER A 134 10.43 -10.13 -6.27
C SER A 134 10.21 -8.61 -6.21
N CYS A 135 9.65 -8.12 -5.11
CA CYS A 135 9.42 -6.68 -4.90
C CYS A 135 10.75 -5.90 -4.70
N GLU A 136 11.70 -6.48 -3.98
CA GLU A 136 13.05 -5.92 -3.82
C GLU A 136 13.80 -5.87 -5.16
N ASP A 137 13.72 -6.94 -5.96
CA ASP A 137 14.33 -7.02 -7.27
C ASP A 137 13.73 -5.99 -8.24
N ALA A 138 12.43 -5.70 -8.15
CA ALA A 138 11.80 -4.64 -8.92
C ALA A 138 12.39 -3.26 -8.59
N LEU A 139 12.62 -2.97 -7.30
CA LEU A 139 13.29 -1.74 -6.89
C LEU A 139 14.73 -1.66 -7.43
N ALA A 140 15.49 -2.75 -7.33
CA ALA A 140 16.85 -2.85 -7.86
C ALA A 140 16.87 -2.64 -9.39
N TRP A 141 15.90 -3.23 -10.09
CA TRP A 141 15.76 -3.06 -11.54
C TRP A 141 15.48 -1.61 -11.93
N VAL A 142 14.61 -0.91 -11.21
CA VAL A 142 14.34 0.52 -11.42
C VAL A 142 15.62 1.34 -11.23
N TYR A 143 16.39 1.07 -10.18
CA TYR A 143 17.66 1.74 -9.94
C TYR A 143 18.66 1.51 -11.07
N GLN A 144 18.78 0.28 -11.57
CA GLN A 144 19.66 -0.06 -12.68
C GLN A 144 19.26 0.67 -13.96
N ASN A 145 17.96 0.83 -14.22
CA ASN A 145 17.40 1.46 -15.41
C ASN A 145 17.06 2.96 -15.23
N ARG A 146 17.48 3.59 -14.13
CA ARG A 146 17.09 4.96 -13.79
C ARG A 146 17.43 6.02 -14.83
N ARG A 147 18.47 5.81 -15.63
CA ARG A 147 18.85 6.72 -16.74
C ARG A 147 17.86 6.64 -17.89
N GLN A 148 17.44 5.43 -18.25
CA GLN A 148 16.45 5.18 -19.30
C GLN A 148 15.10 5.83 -18.97
N PHE A 149 14.64 5.72 -17.72
CA PHE A 149 13.44 6.37 -17.24
C PHE A 149 13.60 7.85 -16.93
N LYS A 150 14.77 8.44 -17.16
CA LYS A 150 15.06 9.85 -16.84
C LYS A 150 14.68 10.20 -15.39
N ILE A 151 15.00 9.33 -14.43
CA ILE A 151 14.74 9.54 -13.03
C ILE A 151 15.68 10.61 -12.48
N LEU A 152 15.16 11.52 -11.67
CA LEU A 152 15.97 12.48 -10.91
C LEU A 152 16.95 11.72 -9.99
N LYS A 153 18.17 12.23 -9.88
CA LYS A 153 19.23 11.63 -9.07
C LYS A 153 18.74 11.44 -7.61
N ASN A 154 18.97 10.25 -7.07
CA ASN A 154 18.59 9.87 -5.69
C ASN A 154 17.09 10.05 -5.37
N ARG A 155 16.22 9.91 -6.37
CA ARG A 155 14.78 10.15 -6.26
C ARG A 155 13.98 8.93 -6.66
N ILE A 156 14.24 7.79 -6.02
CA ILE A 156 13.42 6.58 -6.10
C ILE A 156 12.86 6.32 -4.70
N ALA A 157 11.54 6.20 -4.60
CA ALA A 157 10.85 5.87 -3.36
C ALA A 157 10.00 4.63 -3.55
N VAL A 158 9.62 4.00 -2.45
CA VAL A 158 8.65 2.91 -2.41
C VAL A 158 7.34 3.38 -1.80
N ALA A 159 6.24 2.83 -2.27
CA ALA A 159 4.91 3.16 -1.78
C ALA A 159 3.97 1.97 -1.88
N GLY A 160 2.94 1.98 -1.06
CA GLY A 160 1.84 1.03 -1.18
C GLY A 160 0.80 1.24 -0.10
N ASP A 161 -0.37 0.66 -0.33
CA ASP A 161 -1.49 0.66 0.58
C ASP A 161 -1.67 -0.73 1.21
N SER A 162 -2.01 -0.78 2.50
CA SER A 162 -2.33 -2.04 3.20
C SER A 162 -1.17 -3.06 3.13
N ALA A 163 -1.37 -4.21 2.49
CA ALA A 163 -0.31 -5.17 2.19
C ALA A 163 0.85 -4.54 1.40
N GLY A 164 0.56 -3.64 0.47
CA GLY A 164 1.58 -2.88 -0.27
C GLY A 164 2.38 -1.92 0.61
N GLY A 165 1.76 -1.36 1.63
CA GLY A 165 2.45 -0.60 2.68
C GLY A 165 3.38 -1.48 3.52
N ASN A 166 2.96 -2.70 3.83
CA ASN A 166 3.83 -3.71 4.44
C ASN A 166 5.05 -4.02 3.56
N ILE A 167 4.81 -4.35 2.29
CA ILE A 167 5.89 -4.65 1.34
C ILE A 167 6.88 -3.50 1.26
N SER A 168 6.39 -2.26 1.16
CA SER A 168 7.22 -1.05 1.12
C SER A 168 8.10 -0.91 2.36
N ALA A 169 7.54 -1.13 3.54
CA ALA A 169 8.27 -1.07 4.81
C ALA A 169 9.35 -2.17 4.90
N VAL A 170 9.01 -3.40 4.53
CA VAL A 170 9.94 -4.54 4.53
C VAL A 170 11.09 -4.31 3.54
N VAL A 171 10.77 -3.90 2.31
CA VAL A 171 11.77 -3.60 1.28
C VAL A 171 12.68 -2.44 1.71
N ALA A 172 12.13 -1.38 2.31
CA ALA A 172 12.92 -0.26 2.83
C ALA A 172 13.92 -0.71 3.91
N GLN A 173 13.54 -1.62 4.80
CA GLN A 173 14.43 -2.18 5.82
C GLN A 173 15.54 -3.05 5.20
N ARG A 174 15.17 -3.98 4.33
CA ARG A 174 16.09 -4.94 3.70
C ARG A 174 17.13 -4.27 2.81
N THR A 175 16.80 -3.13 2.24
CA THR A 175 17.65 -2.41 1.29
C THR A 175 18.36 -1.19 1.88
N ALA A 176 18.19 -0.90 3.17
CA ALA A 176 18.70 0.31 3.82
C ALA A 176 20.21 0.57 3.60
N ALA A 177 21.01 -0.50 3.50
CA ALA A 177 22.46 -0.42 3.25
C ALA A 177 22.84 -0.68 1.76
N LYS A 178 21.87 -0.80 0.86
CA LYS A 178 22.10 -1.07 -0.56
C LYS A 178 22.22 0.21 -1.36
N ALA A 179 22.92 0.15 -2.50
CA ALA A 179 23.02 1.28 -3.43
C ALA A 179 21.65 1.73 -3.99
N TYR A 180 20.69 0.81 -4.04
CA TYR A 180 19.32 1.06 -4.50
C TYR A 180 18.32 1.28 -3.35
N ALA A 181 18.79 1.59 -2.14
CA ALA A 181 17.93 1.96 -1.04
C ALA A 181 16.97 3.10 -1.45
N PRO A 182 15.67 3.02 -1.11
CA PRO A 182 14.76 4.10 -1.43
C PRO A 182 15.09 5.36 -0.65
N SER A 183 14.84 6.52 -1.24
CA SER A 183 15.04 7.82 -0.59
C SER A 183 13.85 8.31 0.21
N ALA A 184 12.71 7.62 0.12
CA ALA A 184 11.51 7.79 0.96
C ALA A 184 10.62 6.56 0.87
N GLN A 185 9.69 6.44 1.82
CA GLN A 185 8.65 5.41 1.82
C GLN A 185 7.29 6.04 2.15
N LEU A 186 6.27 5.73 1.34
CA LEU A 186 4.87 6.12 1.55
C LEU A 186 4.07 4.90 1.98
N LEU A 187 3.68 4.86 3.24
CA LEU A 187 2.97 3.74 3.86
C LEU A 187 1.52 4.14 4.11
N ILE A 188 0.60 3.64 3.30
CA ILE A 188 -0.81 3.97 3.37
C ILE A 188 -1.54 2.86 4.13
N TYR A 189 -2.04 3.19 5.32
CA TYR A 189 -2.68 2.27 6.28
C TYR A 189 -2.03 0.87 6.30
N PRO A 190 -0.71 0.76 6.55
CA PRO A 190 0.02 -0.48 6.36
C PRO A 190 -0.34 -1.53 7.41
N VAL A 191 -0.34 -2.82 7.03
CA VAL A 191 -0.24 -3.93 7.98
C VAL A 191 1.22 -4.11 8.35
N VAL A 192 1.55 -4.06 9.64
CA VAL A 192 2.96 -4.12 10.11
C VAL A 192 3.21 -5.09 11.26
N ASP A 193 2.16 -5.71 11.79
CA ASP A 193 2.24 -6.61 12.95
C ASP A 193 1.22 -7.75 12.86
N PHE A 194 1.68 -8.92 12.42
CA PHE A 194 0.84 -10.13 12.36
C PHE A 194 0.76 -10.86 13.71
N LYS A 195 1.66 -10.55 14.64
CA LYS A 195 1.76 -11.25 15.92
C LYS A 195 0.81 -10.69 16.96
N SER A 196 0.73 -9.37 17.06
CA SER A 196 -0.04 -8.69 18.11
C SER A 196 -1.37 -8.16 17.59
N ARG A 197 -2.39 -8.17 18.47
CA ARG A 197 -3.69 -7.56 18.22
C ARG A 197 -3.83 -6.35 19.12
N HIS A 198 -3.99 -5.17 18.55
CA HIS A 198 -4.11 -3.90 19.24
C HIS A 198 -5.59 -3.53 19.48
N PRO A 199 -5.90 -2.54 20.32
CA PRO A 199 -7.29 -2.15 20.63
C PRO A 199 -8.16 -1.87 19.40
N SER A 200 -7.60 -1.21 18.35
CA SER A 200 -8.31 -0.94 17.10
C SER A 200 -8.75 -2.22 16.38
N PHE A 201 -7.98 -3.30 16.48
CA PHE A 201 -8.38 -4.59 15.92
C PHE A 201 -9.73 -5.04 16.50
N PHE A 202 -9.87 -5.03 17.81
CA PHE A 202 -11.10 -5.47 18.48
C PHE A 202 -12.26 -4.51 18.25
N ALA A 203 -11.98 -3.20 18.14
CA ALA A 203 -12.98 -2.18 17.89
C ALA A 203 -13.62 -2.29 16.48
N TYR A 204 -12.84 -2.70 15.47
CA TYR A 204 -13.27 -2.66 14.06
C TYR A 204 -13.27 -4.02 13.36
N LYS A 205 -13.03 -5.13 14.05
CA LYS A 205 -12.94 -6.48 13.46
C LYS A 205 -14.19 -6.99 12.76
N ASP A 206 -15.36 -6.52 13.17
CA ASP A 206 -16.66 -7.04 12.69
C ASP A 206 -17.21 -6.25 11.50
N GLY A 207 -16.39 -5.32 10.98
CA GLY A 207 -16.99 -4.79 9.85
C GLY A 207 -16.74 -3.63 9.14
N LEU A 208 -16.27 -3.21 8.31
CA LEU A 208 -16.26 -2.23 7.26
C LEU A 208 -15.67 -2.88 5.99
N THR A 209 -14.54 -2.43 5.58
CA THR A 209 -13.88 -2.91 4.34
C THR A 209 -12.93 -4.05 4.62
N LEU A 210 -12.24 -4.01 5.75
CA LEU A 210 -11.33 -5.04 6.22
C LEU A 210 -11.89 -5.63 7.53
N THR A 211 -12.05 -6.95 7.57
CA THR A 211 -12.56 -7.66 8.75
C THR A 211 -11.46 -8.43 9.46
N GLY A 212 -11.69 -8.78 10.74
CA GLY A 212 -10.80 -9.66 11.48
C GLY A 212 -10.64 -11.02 10.80
N GLN A 213 -11.71 -11.53 10.17
CA GLN A 213 -11.67 -12.77 9.42
C GLN A 213 -10.78 -12.67 8.16
N ASP A 214 -10.80 -11.53 7.48
CA ASP A 214 -9.85 -11.30 6.36
C ASP A 214 -8.41 -11.36 6.85
N VAL A 215 -8.11 -10.72 7.98
CA VAL A 215 -6.76 -10.74 8.57
C VAL A 215 -6.34 -12.17 8.95
N ASP A 216 -7.24 -12.95 9.53
CA ASP A 216 -6.95 -14.35 9.88
C ASP A 216 -6.68 -15.20 8.63
N ARG A 217 -7.45 -15.03 7.57
CA ARG A 217 -7.24 -15.71 6.29
C ARG A 217 -5.92 -15.30 5.62
N VAL A 218 -5.63 -14.01 5.60
CA VAL A 218 -4.35 -13.49 5.09
C VAL A 218 -3.17 -14.07 5.87
N THR A 219 -3.27 -14.08 7.20
CA THR A 219 -2.23 -14.65 8.06
C THR A 219 -1.96 -16.10 7.71
N SER A 220 -3.02 -16.90 7.53
CA SER A 220 -2.92 -18.30 7.13
C SER A 220 -2.29 -18.46 5.74
N LEU A 221 -2.83 -17.77 4.73
CA LEU A 221 -2.43 -17.93 3.32
C LEU A 221 -1.03 -17.37 3.03
N TYR A 222 -0.61 -16.30 3.72
CA TYR A 222 0.64 -15.61 3.46
C TYR A 222 1.79 -16.09 4.36
N ALA A 223 1.55 -16.27 5.66
CA ALA A 223 2.61 -16.61 6.61
C ALA A 223 2.58 -18.08 7.06
N GLU A 224 1.46 -18.55 7.64
CA GLU A 224 1.41 -19.86 8.30
C GLU A 224 1.58 -21.03 7.34
N GLN A 225 0.94 -21.02 6.17
CA GLN A 225 1.09 -22.08 5.15
C GLN A 225 2.52 -22.17 4.60
N HIS A 226 3.29 -21.10 4.72
CA HIS A 226 4.69 -21.03 4.32
C HIS A 226 5.66 -21.17 5.49
N GLN A 227 5.15 -21.52 6.69
CA GLN A 227 5.94 -21.76 7.90
C GLN A 227 6.82 -20.56 8.31
N VAL A 228 6.32 -19.34 8.08
CA VAL A 228 6.98 -18.10 8.50
C VAL A 228 6.41 -17.65 9.83
N ALA A 229 7.28 -17.38 10.81
CA ALA A 229 6.87 -16.89 12.12
C ALA A 229 6.19 -15.52 12.01
N LEU A 230 5.14 -15.26 12.80
CA LEU A 230 4.37 -14.04 12.72
C LEU A 230 5.13 -12.78 13.20
N ASP A 231 6.21 -12.97 13.95
CA ASP A 231 7.15 -11.92 14.36
C ASP A 231 8.42 -11.85 13.48
N ASP A 232 8.48 -12.63 12.40
CA ASP A 232 9.55 -12.47 11.42
C ASP A 232 9.40 -11.09 10.73
N PRO A 233 10.48 -10.27 10.70
CA PRO A 233 10.46 -8.96 10.04
C PRO A 233 10.01 -8.98 8.57
N ILE A 234 10.08 -10.11 7.89
CA ILE A 234 9.65 -10.24 6.50
C ILE A 234 8.12 -10.14 6.35
N VAL A 235 7.36 -10.45 7.40
CA VAL A 235 5.90 -10.29 7.44
C VAL A 235 5.48 -9.19 8.41
N SER A 236 6.21 -8.97 9.48
CA SER A 236 5.93 -7.97 10.52
C SER A 236 7.09 -7.00 10.69
N PRO A 237 7.19 -5.97 9.84
CA PRO A 237 8.33 -5.04 9.87
C PRO A 237 8.49 -4.28 11.19
N THR A 238 7.47 -4.27 12.05
CA THR A 238 7.56 -3.68 13.40
C THR A 238 8.61 -4.36 14.29
N TYR A 239 9.00 -5.61 13.98
CA TYR A 239 10.05 -6.37 14.69
C TYR A 239 11.41 -6.33 14.00
N GLY A 240 11.52 -5.61 12.90
CA GLY A 240 12.76 -5.49 12.13
C GLY A 240 13.70 -4.41 12.64
N VAL A 241 14.76 -4.18 11.86
CA VAL A 241 15.74 -3.12 12.13
C VAL A 241 15.19 -1.79 11.59
N LEU A 242 14.78 -0.92 12.49
CA LEU A 242 14.13 0.36 12.16
C LEU A 242 15.11 1.54 12.06
N LYS A 243 16.37 1.35 12.47
CA LYS A 243 17.39 2.41 12.44
C LYS A 243 17.91 2.63 11.03
N SER A 244 18.06 3.90 10.64
CA SER A 244 18.64 4.31 9.35
C SER A 244 17.89 3.81 8.11
N VAL A 245 16.58 3.66 8.22
CA VAL A 245 15.72 3.39 7.07
C VAL A 245 15.29 4.68 6.37
N ALA A 246 14.72 4.56 5.18
CA ALA A 246 14.23 5.69 4.40
C ALA A 246 13.26 6.57 5.19
N PRO A 247 13.28 7.91 5.02
CA PRO A 247 12.25 8.79 5.56
C PRO A 247 10.85 8.26 5.26
N ALA A 248 9.99 8.19 6.28
CA ALA A 248 8.70 7.53 6.21
C ALA A 248 7.54 8.52 6.30
N PHE A 249 6.63 8.45 5.34
CA PHE A 249 5.35 9.13 5.34
C PHE A 249 4.26 8.11 5.60
N VAL A 250 3.68 8.11 6.81
CA VAL A 250 2.76 7.10 7.29
C VAL A 250 1.35 7.68 7.43
N ILE A 251 0.40 7.03 6.78
CA ILE A 251 -1.03 7.38 6.84
C ILE A 251 -1.79 6.24 7.49
N THR A 252 -2.72 6.57 8.38
CA THR A 252 -3.69 5.63 8.94
C THR A 252 -5.12 6.12 8.71
N ALA A 253 -6.07 5.21 8.79
CA ALA A 253 -7.49 5.49 8.74
C ALA A 253 -8.11 5.33 10.13
N GLY A 254 -9.02 6.23 10.51
CA GLY A 254 -9.56 6.24 11.88
C GLY A 254 -10.50 5.07 12.18
N HIS A 255 -11.19 4.55 11.15
CA HIS A 255 -12.11 3.41 11.24
C HIS A 255 -11.48 2.15 10.61
N ASP A 256 -10.32 1.78 11.11
CA ASP A 256 -9.51 0.69 10.58
C ASP A 256 -8.96 -0.17 11.72
N LEU A 257 -9.12 -1.48 11.61
CA LEU A 257 -8.57 -2.40 12.59
C LEU A 257 -7.03 -2.40 12.63
N LEU A 258 -6.36 -1.91 11.55
CA LEU A 258 -4.90 -1.74 11.47
C LEU A 258 -4.41 -0.36 11.98
N HIS A 259 -5.32 0.51 12.45
CA HIS A 259 -4.99 1.87 12.86
C HIS A 259 -3.83 1.91 13.87
N ASP A 260 -3.97 1.19 14.99
CA ASP A 260 -3.02 1.28 16.10
C ASP A 260 -1.63 0.75 15.72
N GLU A 261 -1.56 -0.35 14.98
CA GLU A 261 -0.26 -0.90 14.57
C GLU A 261 0.49 0.05 13.61
N GLY A 262 -0.23 0.72 12.72
CA GLY A 262 0.35 1.74 11.84
C GLY A 262 0.90 2.95 12.59
N GLU A 263 0.16 3.43 13.58
CA GLU A 263 0.60 4.52 14.47
C GLU A 263 1.82 4.12 15.30
N ILE A 264 1.77 2.94 15.92
CA ILE A 264 2.89 2.40 16.72
C ILE A 264 4.15 2.28 15.85
N TYR A 265 4.02 1.81 14.61
CA TYR A 265 5.14 1.71 13.69
C TYR A 265 5.77 3.07 13.38
N ALA A 266 4.94 4.09 13.11
CA ALA A 266 5.41 5.46 12.91
C ALA A 266 6.16 6.01 14.13
N ILE A 267 5.65 5.76 15.35
CA ILE A 267 6.30 6.14 16.60
C ILE A 267 7.64 5.44 16.76
N LYS A 268 7.71 4.13 16.55
CA LYS A 268 8.95 3.35 16.61
C LYS A 268 10.01 3.87 15.64
N LEU A 269 9.62 4.13 14.39
CA LEU A 269 10.51 4.71 13.38
C LEU A 269 11.10 6.05 13.85
N LYS A 270 10.26 6.92 14.41
CA LYS A 270 10.70 8.22 14.93
C LYS A 270 11.64 8.08 16.13
N GLN A 271 11.36 7.16 17.05
CA GLN A 271 12.19 6.87 18.20
C GLN A 271 13.58 6.35 17.81
N GLN A 272 13.70 5.68 16.67
CA GLN A 272 14.97 5.22 16.10
C GLN A 272 15.71 6.32 15.30
N GLY A 273 15.24 7.55 15.33
CA GLY A 273 15.89 8.71 14.74
C GLY A 273 15.57 8.96 13.27
N ASN A 274 14.62 8.23 12.68
CA ASN A 274 14.23 8.46 11.29
C ASN A 274 13.35 9.72 11.16
N LYS A 275 13.35 10.31 9.96
CA LYS A 275 12.39 11.35 9.60
C LYS A 275 11.04 10.72 9.32
N VAL A 276 10.02 11.13 10.05
CA VAL A 276 8.66 10.57 9.96
C VAL A 276 7.64 11.69 9.89
N TYR A 277 6.74 11.58 8.94
CA TYR A 277 5.47 12.28 8.92
C TYR A 277 4.36 11.25 9.18
N TYR A 278 3.46 11.57 10.10
CA TYR A 278 2.31 10.72 10.42
C TYR A 278 1.02 11.52 10.38
N GLN A 279 -0.01 10.96 9.77
CA GLN A 279 -1.35 11.52 9.80
C GLN A 279 -2.40 10.41 9.81
N ASN A 280 -3.40 10.60 10.67
CA ASN A 280 -4.59 9.78 10.73
C ASN A 280 -5.78 10.53 10.14
N TYR A 281 -6.53 9.89 9.24
CA TYR A 281 -7.79 10.40 8.71
C TYR A 281 -8.96 9.78 9.47
N LEU A 282 -9.46 10.52 10.48
CA LEU A 282 -10.44 10.04 11.46
C LEU A 282 -11.75 9.55 10.82
N ASP A 283 -12.16 10.16 9.72
CA ASP A 283 -13.43 9.90 9.03
C ASP A 283 -13.37 8.83 7.95
N GLN A 284 -12.25 8.14 7.81
CA GLN A 284 -12.03 7.17 6.76
C GLN A 284 -11.86 5.74 7.26
N PRO A 285 -12.32 4.74 6.47
CA PRO A 285 -12.06 3.33 6.72
C PRO A 285 -10.79 2.87 6.02
N HIS A 286 -10.36 1.65 6.33
CA HIS A 286 -9.36 0.95 5.53
C HIS A 286 -9.74 0.92 4.04
N GLY A 287 -8.78 1.15 3.16
CA GLY A 287 -9.00 1.09 1.70
C GLY A 287 -9.54 2.39 1.08
N PHE A 288 -9.58 3.50 1.79
CA PHE A 288 -10.22 4.74 1.32
C PHE A 288 -9.65 5.30 0.01
N VAL A 289 -8.39 5.01 -0.34
CA VAL A 289 -7.80 5.47 -1.62
C VAL A 289 -8.51 4.88 -2.85
N ASN A 290 -9.28 3.81 -2.66
CA ASN A 290 -10.08 3.16 -3.72
C ASN A 290 -11.56 3.59 -3.72
N PHE A 291 -11.97 4.54 -2.88
CA PHE A 291 -13.36 5.00 -2.77
C PHE A 291 -13.61 6.35 -3.45
N THR A 292 -12.84 6.67 -4.46
CA THR A 292 -12.85 8.01 -5.10
C THR A 292 -14.12 8.32 -5.88
N ILE A 293 -14.89 7.31 -6.34
CA ILE A 293 -16.17 7.53 -7.03
C ILE A 293 -17.30 7.83 -6.07
N ILE A 294 -17.32 7.17 -4.91
CA ILE A 294 -18.42 7.28 -3.95
C ILE A 294 -18.19 8.37 -2.91
N SER A 295 -16.95 8.77 -2.69
CA SER A 295 -16.57 9.77 -1.69
C SER A 295 -15.68 10.86 -2.28
N ARG A 296 -16.23 12.06 -2.39
CA ARG A 296 -15.44 13.27 -2.71
C ARG A 296 -14.38 13.53 -1.64
N ARG A 297 -14.68 13.20 -0.39
CA ARG A 297 -13.75 13.35 0.74
C ARG A 297 -12.55 12.40 0.58
N ALA A 298 -12.78 11.12 0.29
CA ALA A 298 -11.72 10.16 0.04
C ALA A 298 -10.82 10.59 -1.15
N LYS A 299 -11.42 11.10 -2.24
CA LYS A 299 -10.66 11.65 -3.38
C LYS A 299 -9.81 12.84 -2.97
N LYS A 300 -10.38 13.80 -2.23
CA LYS A 300 -9.66 14.99 -1.74
C LYS A 300 -8.48 14.60 -0.86
N ILE A 301 -8.68 13.68 0.08
CA ILE A 301 -7.63 13.17 0.98
C ILE A 301 -6.52 12.50 0.19
N THR A 302 -6.85 11.66 -0.79
CA THR A 302 -5.85 10.98 -1.63
C THR A 302 -4.99 11.98 -2.40
N ILE A 303 -5.59 13.05 -2.92
CA ILE A 303 -4.87 14.14 -3.59
C ILE A 303 -3.98 14.92 -2.62
N GLU A 304 -4.49 15.26 -1.45
CA GLU A 304 -3.72 15.96 -0.40
C GLU A 304 -2.53 15.12 0.06
N MET A 305 -2.74 13.84 0.28
CA MET A 305 -1.70 12.88 0.64
C MET A 305 -0.57 12.88 -0.41
N ALA A 306 -0.91 12.79 -1.69
CA ALA A 306 0.06 12.81 -2.78
C ALA A 306 0.91 14.10 -2.78
N LYS A 307 0.27 15.27 -2.64
CA LYS A 307 0.95 16.56 -2.58
C LYS A 307 1.84 16.70 -1.35
N ASN A 308 1.35 16.28 -0.18
CA ASN A 308 2.08 16.36 1.07
C ASN A 308 3.25 15.37 1.11
N PHE A 309 3.07 14.18 0.57
CA PHE A 309 4.17 13.23 0.39
C PHE A 309 5.29 13.81 -0.46
N ARG A 310 4.98 14.44 -1.59
CA ARG A 310 5.99 15.07 -2.44
C ARG A 310 6.78 16.15 -1.69
N LYS A 311 6.10 17.02 -0.93
CA LYS A 311 6.76 18.05 -0.11
C LYS A 311 7.67 17.43 0.96
N PHE A 312 7.20 16.39 1.64
CA PHE A 312 7.96 15.65 2.62
C PHE A 312 9.20 15.00 2.00
N TRP A 313 9.04 14.36 0.85
CA TRP A 313 10.14 13.72 0.13
C TRP A 313 11.20 14.73 -0.30
N ASP A 314 10.77 15.86 -0.90
CA ASP A 314 11.69 16.93 -1.32
C ASP A 314 12.51 17.49 -0.16
N LYS A 315 11.91 17.61 1.03
CA LYS A 315 12.57 18.13 2.23
C LYS A 315 13.59 17.14 2.83
N ASN A 316 13.36 15.83 2.69
CA ASN A 316 14.09 14.79 3.41
C ASN A 316 14.98 13.90 2.53
N ALA A 317 14.86 13.94 1.20
CA ALA A 317 15.76 13.24 0.31
C ALA A 317 17.12 13.92 0.30
N LYS A 318 18.16 13.11 0.44
CA LYS A 318 19.57 13.55 0.40
C LYS A 318 20.11 13.52 -1.03
#